data_77bf5b9fc2b5cf64aace9c803b572455
#
_entry.id   77bf5b9fc2b5cf64aace9c803b572455
#
_cell.length_a   1.000
_cell.length_b   1.000
_cell.length_c   1.000
_cell.angle_alpha   90.00
_cell.angle_beta   90.00
_cell.angle_gamma   90.00
#
_symmetry.space_group_name_H-M   'P 1'
#
loop_
_entity.id
_entity.type
_entity.pdbx_description
1 polymer ?
#
loop_
_entity_poly.entity_id
_entity_poly.type
_entity_poly.pdbx_seq_one_letter_code
_entity_poly.pdbx_strand_id
1 'polypeptide(L)'
;MMRLVFTILTILLISNKFFGQSSFGPPSNPTYGNVQSDIPQEYYIEANGKSGEDLKETIHQIIANHIVFPYTSSSTDTWDILQQSDQDPDNNDNILLVYTDRSQDKGYRDGCNCYSNYENGTHADSWNREHVWPKSHGFPDEDDIAYTDVHNLKPCDRSVNSSRGTRDYDYGGNQHSEATECLYDGDSWEPSDSVKGDIARIIFYMVVRYDPGYDHDNNVFDLEIVDYTTPNDTSPILGKLSS
;
A
#
# COMPACT_ATOMS: atom_id res chain seq x y z
N MET A 1 -4.93 28.41 -42.97
CA MET A 1 -3.88 27.78 -42.18
C MET A 1 -3.87 28.34 -40.73
N MET A 2 -5.05 28.51 -40.09
CA MET A 2 -5.17 29.15 -38.77
C MET A 2 -6.26 28.53 -37.87
N ARG A 3 -6.60 27.25 -38.10
CA ARG A 3 -7.58 26.51 -37.27
C ARG A 3 -7.00 25.30 -36.52
N LEU A 4 -5.71 24.99 -36.66
CA LEU A 4 -5.10 23.82 -36.02
C LEU A 4 -4.33 24.14 -34.75
N VAL A 5 -4.06 25.43 -34.47
CA VAL A 5 -3.26 25.84 -33.30
C VAL A 5 -4.14 25.99 -32.04
N PHE A 6 -5.45 26.21 -32.18
CA PHE A 6 -6.33 26.42 -31.02
C PHE A 6 -6.78 25.13 -30.33
N THR A 7 -6.70 23.99 -31.01
CA THR A 7 -7.16 22.69 -30.44
C THR A 7 -6.09 22.03 -29.56
N ILE A 8 -4.83 22.35 -29.78
CA ILE A 8 -3.72 21.78 -28.97
C ILE A 8 -3.56 22.52 -27.64
N LEU A 9 -3.87 23.81 -27.60
CA LEU A 9 -3.74 24.62 -26.38
C LEU A 9 -4.84 24.31 -25.35
N THR A 10 -6.00 23.78 -25.80
CA THR A 10 -7.11 23.45 -24.90
C THR A 10 -6.93 22.09 -24.22
N ILE A 11 -6.12 21.20 -24.80
CA ILE A 11 -5.82 19.87 -24.23
C ILE A 11 -4.71 19.96 -23.15
N LEU A 12 -3.84 20.93 -23.25
CA LEU A 12 -2.77 21.15 -22.25
C LEU A 12 -3.27 21.81 -20.95
N LEU A 13 -4.46 22.41 -20.97
CA LEU A 13 -5.03 23.07 -19.79
C LEU A 13 -5.95 22.14 -18.96
N ILE A 14 -6.24 20.94 -19.43
CA ILE A 14 -7.08 19.97 -18.72
C ILE A 14 -6.24 18.96 -17.91
N SER A 15 -4.93 18.85 -18.18
CA SER A 15 -4.06 17.91 -17.46
C SER A 15 -3.53 18.39 -16.09
N ASN A 16 -3.85 19.62 -15.68
CA ASN A 16 -3.36 20.18 -14.42
C ASN A 16 -4.42 20.24 -13.31
N LYS A 17 -5.46 19.40 -13.35
CA LYS A 17 -6.51 19.38 -12.31
C LYS A 17 -6.80 18.01 -11.69
N PHE A 18 -5.86 17.07 -11.72
CA PHE A 18 -6.02 15.80 -11.03
C PHE A 18 -4.77 15.41 -10.22
N PHE A 19 -4.28 16.30 -9.43
CA PHE A 19 -3.68 15.95 -8.16
C PHE A 19 -4.41 16.83 -7.15
N GLY A 20 -5.55 16.32 -6.68
CA GLY A 20 -6.15 16.86 -5.49
C GLY A 20 -5.11 16.74 -4.40
N GLN A 21 -4.69 17.88 -3.85
CA GLN A 21 -3.98 17.91 -2.59
C GLN A 21 -4.87 17.20 -1.57
N SER A 22 -4.58 15.94 -1.32
CA SER A 22 -5.00 15.34 -0.07
C SER A 22 -4.13 15.96 1.00
N SER A 23 -4.56 17.10 1.54
CA SER A 23 -3.99 17.55 2.80
C SER A 23 -4.32 16.47 3.81
N PHE A 24 -3.31 15.76 4.31
CA PHE A 24 -3.51 14.93 5.48
C PHE A 24 -4.15 15.80 6.55
N GLY A 25 -5.33 15.41 7.02
CA GLY A 25 -5.89 16.00 8.22
C GLY A 25 -4.91 15.82 9.38
N PRO A 26 -4.99 16.60 10.44
CA PRO A 26 -4.14 16.37 11.59
C PRO A 26 -4.43 14.96 12.12
N PRO A 27 -3.39 14.13 12.34
CA PRO A 27 -3.57 12.85 13.03
C PRO A 27 -4.14 13.10 14.43
N SER A 28 -4.78 12.08 15.00
CA SER A 28 -5.40 12.20 16.33
C SER A 28 -4.41 12.62 17.43
N ASN A 29 -3.14 12.26 17.28
CA ASN A 29 -2.04 12.64 18.18
C ASN A 29 -0.77 12.99 17.38
N PRO A 30 -0.70 14.13 16.69
CA PRO A 30 0.43 14.46 15.84
C PRO A 30 1.71 14.68 16.66
N THR A 31 2.76 13.96 16.34
CA THR A 31 4.10 14.08 16.96
C THR A 31 5.11 14.77 16.07
N TYR A 32 4.75 15.08 14.84
CA TYR A 32 5.60 15.77 13.87
C TYR A 32 4.79 16.86 13.15
N GLY A 33 5.51 17.80 12.54
CA GLY A 33 4.89 18.94 11.86
C GLY A 33 4.05 18.56 10.64
N ASN A 34 3.58 19.56 9.93
CA ASN A 34 2.74 19.37 8.74
C ASN A 34 3.43 18.43 7.73
N VAL A 35 2.77 17.32 7.41
CA VAL A 35 3.17 16.46 6.31
C VAL A 35 2.75 17.12 5.00
N GLN A 36 3.68 17.32 4.09
CA GLN A 36 3.38 17.80 2.75
C GLN A 36 3.02 16.59 1.88
N SER A 37 1.86 16.66 1.23
CA SER A 37 1.39 15.61 0.33
C SER A 37 1.94 15.73 -1.09
N ASP A 38 2.58 16.84 -1.41
CA ASP A 38 3.09 17.10 -2.77
C ASP A 38 4.52 16.58 -2.90
N ILE A 39 4.75 15.71 -3.89
CA ILE A 39 6.10 15.31 -4.27
C ILE A 39 6.80 16.56 -4.84
N PRO A 40 7.98 16.94 -4.30
CA PRO A 40 8.74 18.06 -4.85
C PRO A 40 9.00 17.88 -6.35
N GLN A 41 8.90 18.93 -7.13
CA GLN A 41 9.02 18.89 -8.59
C GLN A 41 10.30 18.18 -9.08
N GLU A 42 11.37 18.24 -8.30
CA GLU A 42 12.67 17.67 -8.61
C GLU A 42 12.96 16.36 -7.88
N TYR A 43 11.97 15.75 -7.21
CA TYR A 43 12.17 14.58 -6.36
C TYR A 43 12.85 13.42 -7.09
N TYR A 44 12.47 13.17 -8.34
CA TYR A 44 13.04 12.11 -9.17
C TYR A 44 14.07 12.60 -10.21
N ILE A 45 14.62 13.81 -10.06
CA ILE A 45 15.49 14.39 -11.09
C ILE A 45 16.73 13.54 -11.37
N GLU A 46 17.29 12.92 -10.33
CA GLU A 46 18.47 12.05 -10.42
C GLU A 46 18.22 10.77 -11.23
N ALA A 47 16.97 10.36 -11.37
CA ALA A 47 16.57 9.19 -12.14
C ALA A 47 16.37 9.46 -13.64
N ASN A 48 16.39 10.72 -14.05
CA ASN A 48 16.17 11.09 -15.43
C ASN A 48 17.24 10.52 -16.37
N GLY A 49 16.80 9.81 -17.41
CA GLY A 49 17.68 9.22 -18.42
C GLY A 49 18.40 7.95 -17.99
N LYS A 50 18.17 7.47 -16.79
CA LYS A 50 18.67 6.18 -16.29
C LYS A 50 17.79 5.02 -16.70
N SER A 51 18.32 3.79 -16.68
CA SER A 51 17.60 2.55 -16.99
C SER A 51 18.26 1.34 -16.32
N GLY A 52 17.53 0.21 -16.23
CA GLY A 52 18.04 -1.03 -15.63
C GLY A 52 18.48 -0.84 -14.19
N GLU A 53 19.55 -1.47 -13.78
CA GLU A 53 20.08 -1.44 -12.41
C GLU A 53 20.45 -0.03 -11.93
N ASP A 54 21.04 0.79 -12.81
CA ASP A 54 21.37 2.19 -12.47
C ASP A 54 20.11 3.03 -12.13
N LEU A 55 18.99 2.77 -12.80
CA LEU A 55 17.70 3.37 -12.43
C LEU A 55 17.19 2.83 -11.10
N LYS A 56 17.22 1.51 -10.90
CA LYS A 56 16.77 0.86 -9.67
C LYS A 56 17.53 1.38 -8.46
N GLU A 57 18.87 1.38 -8.51
CA GLU A 57 19.73 1.91 -7.46
C GLU A 57 19.43 3.38 -7.16
N THR A 58 19.26 4.20 -8.20
CA THR A 58 18.95 5.61 -7.99
C THR A 58 17.60 5.83 -7.34
N ILE A 59 16.57 5.10 -7.76
CA ILE A 59 15.25 5.18 -7.12
C ILE A 59 15.35 4.71 -5.66
N HIS A 60 16.06 3.62 -5.39
CA HIS A 60 16.31 3.17 -4.03
C HIS A 60 16.90 4.30 -3.17
N GLN A 61 17.96 4.96 -3.63
CA GLN A 61 18.60 6.07 -2.90
C GLN A 61 17.65 7.24 -2.65
N ILE A 62 16.77 7.56 -3.61
CA ILE A 62 15.77 8.63 -3.47
C ILE A 62 14.75 8.29 -2.39
N ILE A 63 14.28 7.04 -2.31
CA ILE A 63 13.20 6.62 -1.41
C ILE A 63 13.70 6.01 -0.09
N ALA A 64 15.00 5.79 0.07
CA ALA A 64 15.59 5.08 1.23
C ALA A 64 15.34 5.78 2.56
N ASN A 65 15.33 7.11 2.60
CA ASN A 65 15.22 7.91 3.81
C ASN A 65 13.79 8.38 4.09
N HIS A 66 12.80 7.50 3.97
CA HIS A 66 11.43 7.84 4.32
C HIS A 66 11.24 7.98 5.83
N ILE A 67 10.18 8.69 6.22
CA ILE A 67 9.80 8.82 7.63
C ILE A 67 9.16 7.52 8.09
N VAL A 68 9.74 6.90 9.11
CA VAL A 68 9.21 5.67 9.71
C VAL A 68 8.19 6.03 10.79
N PHE A 69 7.01 5.47 10.70
CA PHE A 69 5.96 5.59 11.71
C PHE A 69 5.87 4.30 12.52
N PRO A 70 5.56 4.38 13.82
CA PRO A 70 5.32 3.17 14.60
C PRO A 70 4.09 2.44 14.06
N TYR A 71 4.10 1.11 14.17
CA TYR A 71 2.95 0.30 13.77
C TYR A 71 1.71 0.66 14.59
N THR A 72 1.82 0.69 15.92
CA THR A 72 0.76 1.12 16.83
C THR A 72 1.35 1.98 17.94
N SER A 73 0.81 3.16 18.15
CA SER A 73 1.30 4.13 19.14
C SER A 73 0.16 4.99 19.70
N SER A 74 0.43 5.69 20.79
CA SER A 74 -0.42 6.80 21.26
C SER A 74 -0.16 8.11 20.53
N SER A 75 0.92 8.18 19.76
CA SER A 75 1.25 9.26 18.82
C SER A 75 0.80 8.86 17.42
N THR A 76 1.10 9.67 16.41
CA THR A 76 0.82 9.32 15.02
C THR A 76 1.44 7.97 14.67
N ASP A 77 0.62 7.09 14.14
CA ASP A 77 0.99 5.73 13.75
C ASP A 77 0.43 5.35 12.37
N THR A 78 0.65 4.11 11.96
CA THR A 78 0.17 3.65 10.65
C THR A 78 -1.34 3.61 10.54
N TRP A 79 -2.11 3.49 11.65
CA TRP A 79 -3.56 3.61 11.62
C TRP A 79 -4.00 5.01 11.21
N ASP A 80 -3.38 6.03 11.80
CA ASP A 80 -3.71 7.43 11.51
C ASP A 80 -3.39 7.79 10.05
N ILE A 81 -2.26 7.27 9.54
CA ILE A 81 -1.85 7.51 8.14
C ILE A 81 -2.87 6.88 7.18
N LEU A 82 -3.21 5.59 7.37
CA LEU A 82 -4.15 4.91 6.50
C LEU A 82 -5.55 5.54 6.52
N GLN A 83 -6.01 6.01 7.68
CA GLN A 83 -7.28 6.73 7.78
C GLN A 83 -7.32 8.02 6.95
N GLN A 84 -6.16 8.55 6.56
CA GLN A 84 -6.07 9.73 5.70
C GLN A 84 -5.77 9.36 4.24
N SER A 85 -4.81 8.46 4.00
CA SER A 85 -4.38 8.10 2.64
C SER A 85 -5.46 7.36 1.86
N ASP A 86 -6.24 6.54 2.55
CA ASP A 86 -7.27 5.69 1.96
C ASP A 86 -8.70 6.15 2.32
N GLN A 87 -8.84 7.44 2.69
CA GLN A 87 -10.13 8.03 2.99
C GLN A 87 -11.08 7.91 1.81
N ASP A 88 -12.33 7.53 2.10
CA ASP A 88 -13.40 7.52 1.10
C ASP A 88 -13.66 8.97 0.61
N PRO A 89 -13.52 9.24 -0.68
CA PRO A 89 -13.74 10.57 -1.23
C PRO A 89 -15.19 11.07 -1.10
N ASP A 90 -16.14 10.15 -0.96
CA ASP A 90 -17.57 10.45 -0.84
C ASP A 90 -18.03 10.54 0.62
N ASN A 91 -17.23 10.03 1.57
CA ASN A 91 -17.54 10.07 3.00
C ASN A 91 -16.26 10.18 3.85
N ASN A 92 -15.96 11.36 4.35
CA ASN A 92 -14.74 11.63 5.12
C ASN A 92 -14.64 10.86 6.46
N ASP A 93 -15.71 10.30 6.97
CA ASP A 93 -15.71 9.48 8.19
C ASP A 93 -15.32 8.02 7.88
N ASN A 94 -15.25 7.66 6.61
CA ASN A 94 -14.97 6.32 6.14
C ASN A 94 -13.61 6.21 5.43
N ILE A 95 -13.17 4.97 5.26
CA ILE A 95 -12.04 4.55 4.41
C ILE A 95 -12.51 3.52 3.39
N LEU A 96 -11.77 3.39 2.28
CA LEU A 96 -11.99 2.33 1.29
C LEU A 96 -11.10 1.13 1.59
N LEU A 97 -11.68 -0.06 1.57
CA LEU A 97 -10.99 -1.31 1.87
C LEU A 97 -10.50 -1.98 0.58
N VAL A 98 -9.22 -2.34 0.54
CA VAL A 98 -8.47 -2.63 -0.70
C VAL A 98 -9.07 -3.73 -1.60
N TYR A 99 -9.59 -4.80 -1.05
CA TYR A 99 -10.04 -5.92 -1.89
C TYR A 99 -11.55 -5.95 -2.14
N THR A 100 -12.31 -5.20 -1.37
CA THR A 100 -13.77 -5.17 -1.46
C THR A 100 -14.30 -3.86 -2.02
N ASP A 101 -13.45 -2.82 -2.08
CA ASP A 101 -13.85 -1.43 -2.37
C ASP A 101 -14.99 -0.95 -1.43
N ARG A 102 -15.12 -1.58 -0.28
CA ARG A 102 -16.15 -1.28 0.69
C ARG A 102 -15.78 -0.05 1.49
N SER A 103 -16.70 0.89 1.54
CA SER A 103 -16.62 2.06 2.42
C SER A 103 -16.93 1.66 3.86
N GLN A 104 -15.97 1.86 4.76
CA GLN A 104 -16.05 1.45 6.17
C GLN A 104 -15.73 2.62 7.08
N ASP A 105 -16.51 2.78 8.15
CA ASP A 105 -16.23 3.75 9.23
C ASP A 105 -14.80 3.52 9.78
N LYS A 106 -14.02 4.59 9.83
CA LYS A 106 -12.61 4.58 10.30
C LYS A 106 -12.45 4.01 11.70
N GLY A 107 -13.42 4.23 12.57
CA GLY A 107 -13.40 3.76 13.95
C GLY A 107 -13.60 2.26 14.12
N TYR A 108 -14.15 1.55 13.12
CA TYR A 108 -14.32 0.09 13.16
C TYR A 108 -13.01 -0.66 12.83
N ARG A 109 -11.89 -0.17 13.34
CA ARG A 109 -10.60 -0.85 13.21
C ARG A 109 -10.45 -1.99 14.21
N ASP A 110 -9.71 -3.02 13.85
CA ASP A 110 -9.41 -4.17 14.72
C ASP A 110 -8.66 -3.72 15.98
N GLY A 111 -8.98 -4.32 17.12
CA GLY A 111 -8.39 -3.97 18.41
C GLY A 111 -8.87 -2.64 19.01
N CYS A 112 -9.78 -1.91 18.39
CA CYS A 112 -10.35 -0.70 18.96
C CYS A 112 -11.52 -1.01 19.87
N ASN A 113 -11.47 -0.51 21.11
CA ASN A 113 -12.61 -0.47 22.03
C ASN A 113 -13.45 0.81 21.85
N CYS A 114 -13.46 1.39 20.66
CA CYS A 114 -14.02 2.72 20.40
C CYS A 114 -15.55 2.74 20.41
N TYR A 115 -16.19 1.59 20.25
CA TYR A 115 -17.65 1.47 20.20
C TYR A 115 -18.16 0.52 21.26
N SER A 116 -19.29 0.88 21.88
CA SER A 116 -19.94 0.11 22.94
C SER A 116 -20.46 -1.27 22.52
N ASN A 117 -20.43 -1.58 21.23
CA ASN A 117 -20.92 -2.83 20.62
C ASN A 117 -19.81 -3.84 20.37
N TYR A 118 -18.55 -3.52 20.73
CA TYR A 118 -17.43 -4.42 20.54
C TYR A 118 -17.44 -5.49 21.66
N GLU A 119 -17.83 -6.70 21.32
CA GLU A 119 -17.57 -7.85 22.16
C GLU A 119 -16.11 -8.26 22.01
N ASN A 120 -15.33 -8.15 23.08
CA ASN A 120 -13.91 -8.55 23.14
C ASN A 120 -12.94 -7.79 22.22
N GLY A 121 -13.23 -6.54 21.85
CA GLY A 121 -12.32 -5.71 21.04
C GLY A 121 -12.28 -6.07 19.55
N THR A 122 -13.19 -6.92 19.07
CA THR A 122 -13.32 -7.26 17.64
C THR A 122 -14.77 -7.12 17.20
N HIS A 123 -14.97 -6.45 16.08
CA HIS A 123 -16.25 -6.40 15.38
C HIS A 123 -16.17 -7.29 14.14
N ALA A 124 -17.27 -7.97 13.77
CA ALA A 124 -17.30 -8.85 12.61
C ALA A 124 -16.89 -8.11 11.31
N ASP A 125 -17.29 -6.84 11.22
CA ASP A 125 -17.01 -5.98 10.07
C ASP A 125 -15.79 -5.06 10.30
N SER A 126 -14.89 -5.38 11.23
CA SER A 126 -13.72 -4.55 11.47
C SER A 126 -12.72 -4.63 10.32
N TRP A 127 -12.03 -3.52 10.11
CA TRP A 127 -10.91 -3.47 9.21
C TRP A 127 -9.57 -3.55 9.96
N ASN A 128 -8.56 -4.05 9.28
CA ASN A 128 -7.19 -4.07 9.77
C ASN A 128 -6.20 -3.63 8.69
N ARG A 129 -4.92 -3.70 9.00
CA ARG A 129 -3.84 -3.34 8.07
C ARG A 129 -3.38 -4.57 7.33
N GLU A 130 -3.65 -4.61 6.04
CA GLU A 130 -3.11 -5.59 5.11
C GLU A 130 -1.67 -5.24 4.78
N HIS A 131 -0.78 -6.21 4.93
CA HIS A 131 0.56 -6.14 4.35
C HIS A 131 0.50 -6.73 2.93
N VAL A 132 0.47 -5.87 1.91
CA VAL A 132 0.37 -6.30 0.51
C VAL A 132 1.52 -7.24 0.16
N TRP A 133 2.76 -6.87 0.43
CA TRP A 133 3.84 -7.84 0.60
C TRP A 133 3.73 -8.45 2.00
N PRO A 134 3.46 -9.75 2.12
CA PRO A 134 3.24 -10.36 3.43
C PRO A 134 4.44 -10.19 4.35
N LYS A 135 4.22 -9.67 5.54
CA LYS A 135 5.31 -9.44 6.50
C LYS A 135 6.11 -10.70 6.85
N SER A 136 5.48 -11.88 6.82
CA SER A 136 6.17 -13.15 7.01
C SER A 136 7.18 -13.48 5.91
N HIS A 137 7.13 -12.78 4.78
CA HIS A 137 8.06 -12.93 3.68
C HIS A 137 9.18 -11.88 3.76
N GLY A 138 9.98 -11.94 4.84
CA GLY A 138 11.23 -11.19 4.97
C GLY A 138 11.32 -10.16 6.09
N PHE A 139 10.20 -9.77 6.75
CA PHE A 139 10.21 -8.76 7.83
C PHE A 139 9.10 -9.01 8.88
N PRO A 140 9.17 -10.14 9.63
CA PRO A 140 8.09 -10.54 10.54
C PRO A 140 7.99 -9.69 11.81
N ASP A 141 9.03 -8.95 12.16
CA ASP A 141 9.12 -8.22 13.42
C ASP A 141 8.64 -6.77 13.28
N GLU A 142 7.88 -6.28 14.25
CA GLU A 142 7.38 -4.89 14.27
C GLU A 142 8.49 -3.83 14.29
N ASP A 143 9.69 -4.21 14.72
CA ASP A 143 10.87 -3.35 14.73
C ASP A 143 11.52 -3.23 13.34
N ASP A 144 11.13 -4.06 12.38
CA ASP A 144 11.59 -3.94 11.00
C ASP A 144 10.95 -2.73 10.33
N ILE A 145 11.73 -1.91 9.64
CA ILE A 145 11.23 -0.72 8.93
C ILE A 145 10.17 -1.10 7.89
N ALA A 146 10.36 -2.21 7.19
CA ALA A 146 9.42 -2.71 6.18
C ALA A 146 8.07 -3.12 6.76
N TYR A 147 8.03 -3.55 8.03
CA TYR A 147 6.78 -3.91 8.71
C TYR A 147 5.83 -2.73 8.88
N THR A 148 6.37 -1.56 9.13
CA THR A 148 5.59 -0.35 9.38
C THR A 148 5.47 0.56 8.16
N ASP A 149 6.03 0.15 7.03
CA ASP A 149 6.03 0.96 5.81
C ASP A 149 4.60 1.14 5.26
N VAL A 150 4.11 2.37 5.32
CA VAL A 150 2.76 2.72 4.90
C VAL A 150 2.51 2.53 3.40
N HIS A 151 3.56 2.46 2.57
CA HIS A 151 3.42 2.13 1.16
C HIS A 151 3.10 0.66 0.93
N ASN A 152 3.41 -0.23 1.89
CA ASN A 152 3.06 -1.64 1.88
C ASN A 152 1.74 -1.93 2.60
N LEU A 153 1.20 -0.97 3.34
CA LEU A 153 0.00 -1.16 4.14
C LEU A 153 -1.24 -0.65 3.43
N LYS A 154 -2.32 -1.41 3.52
CA LYS A 154 -3.64 -1.02 3.04
C LYS A 154 -4.74 -1.38 4.05
N PRO A 155 -5.77 -0.54 4.19
CA PRO A 155 -6.96 -0.97 4.96
C PRO A 155 -7.63 -2.14 4.25
N CYS A 156 -7.99 -3.16 5.01
CA CYS A 156 -8.63 -4.37 4.49
C CYS A 156 -9.67 -4.90 5.46
N ASP A 157 -10.74 -5.51 4.95
CA ASP A 157 -11.61 -6.32 5.78
C ASP A 157 -10.81 -7.39 6.51
N ARG A 158 -10.99 -7.50 7.81
CA ARG A 158 -10.23 -8.45 8.63
C ARG A 158 -10.41 -9.90 8.18
N SER A 159 -11.63 -10.27 7.78
CA SER A 159 -11.96 -11.59 7.23
C SER A 159 -11.27 -11.85 5.90
N VAL A 160 -11.29 -10.86 5.00
CA VAL A 160 -10.64 -10.94 3.69
C VAL A 160 -9.12 -11.00 3.83
N ASN A 161 -8.54 -10.16 4.70
CA ASN A 161 -7.12 -10.20 5.01
C ASN A 161 -6.70 -11.60 5.55
N SER A 162 -7.50 -12.17 6.47
CA SER A 162 -7.26 -13.52 6.96
C SER A 162 -7.36 -14.59 5.86
N SER A 163 -8.28 -14.41 4.92
CA SER A 163 -8.42 -15.32 3.77
C SER A 163 -7.26 -15.18 2.80
N ARG A 164 -6.81 -13.95 2.52
CA ARG A 164 -5.65 -13.71 1.66
C ARG A 164 -4.40 -14.34 2.28
N GLY A 165 -4.19 -14.15 3.58
CA GLY A 165 -3.07 -14.74 4.31
C GLY A 165 -1.72 -14.34 3.71
N THR A 166 -0.90 -15.32 3.35
CA THR A 166 0.43 -15.13 2.75
C THR A 166 0.51 -15.55 1.28
N ARG A 167 -0.66 -15.71 0.63
CA ARG A 167 -0.71 -16.13 -0.77
C ARG A 167 -0.01 -15.13 -1.69
N ASP A 168 0.63 -15.68 -2.69
CA ASP A 168 1.20 -14.91 -3.78
C ASP A 168 0.11 -14.28 -4.66
N TYR A 169 0.49 -13.35 -5.52
CA TYR A 169 -0.43 -12.74 -6.47
C TYR A 169 -0.30 -13.42 -7.83
N ASP A 170 -1.29 -14.25 -8.16
CA ASP A 170 -1.42 -14.91 -9.45
C ASP A 170 -2.91 -15.07 -9.79
N TYR A 171 -3.21 -15.73 -10.90
CA TYR A 171 -4.59 -16.09 -11.23
C TYR A 171 -5.17 -17.01 -10.15
N GLY A 172 -6.25 -16.58 -9.53
CA GLY A 172 -6.96 -17.37 -8.54
C GLY A 172 -7.94 -18.37 -9.16
N GLY A 173 -8.35 -19.37 -8.39
CA GLY A 173 -9.25 -20.42 -8.85
C GLY A 173 -10.74 -20.10 -8.63
N ASN A 174 -11.13 -19.74 -7.40
CA ASN A 174 -12.52 -19.58 -7.00
C ASN A 174 -12.80 -18.15 -6.56
N GLN A 175 -14.00 -17.67 -6.83
CA GLN A 175 -14.47 -16.38 -6.35
C GLN A 175 -14.51 -16.36 -4.81
N HIS A 176 -13.99 -15.30 -4.21
CA HIS A 176 -14.08 -15.08 -2.78
C HIS A 176 -15.50 -14.65 -2.39
N SER A 177 -15.99 -15.15 -1.27
CA SER A 177 -17.40 -14.94 -0.87
C SER A 177 -17.73 -13.51 -0.45
N GLU A 178 -16.74 -12.77 0.05
CA GLU A 178 -16.88 -11.39 0.55
C GLU A 178 -16.27 -10.40 -0.43
N ALA A 179 -15.02 -10.58 -0.84
CA ALA A 179 -14.37 -9.83 -1.90
C ALA A 179 -14.74 -10.45 -3.26
N THR A 180 -15.95 -10.21 -3.73
CA THR A 180 -16.56 -10.95 -4.84
C THR A 180 -15.94 -10.71 -6.21
N GLU A 181 -15.08 -9.70 -6.34
CA GLU A 181 -14.29 -9.46 -7.55
C GLU A 181 -12.88 -10.07 -7.48
N CYS A 182 -12.51 -10.63 -6.32
CA CYS A 182 -11.27 -11.33 -6.12
C CYS A 182 -11.45 -12.85 -6.28
N LEU A 183 -10.40 -13.51 -6.77
CA LEU A 183 -10.34 -14.97 -6.86
C LEU A 183 -9.21 -15.49 -5.96
N TYR A 184 -9.30 -16.72 -5.53
CA TYR A 184 -8.24 -17.35 -4.73
C TYR A 184 -8.28 -18.87 -4.85
N ASP A 185 -7.16 -19.49 -4.58
CA ASP A 185 -7.01 -20.94 -4.44
C ASP A 185 -6.02 -21.32 -3.33
N GLY A 186 -5.31 -22.45 -3.46
CA GLY A 186 -4.42 -22.95 -2.41
C GLY A 186 -3.16 -22.11 -2.20
N ASP A 187 -2.66 -21.45 -3.24
CA ASP A 187 -1.36 -20.79 -3.28
C ASP A 187 -1.40 -19.34 -3.79
N SER A 188 -2.51 -18.89 -4.37
CA SER A 188 -2.60 -17.58 -4.96
C SER A 188 -3.84 -16.78 -4.56
N TRP A 189 -3.72 -15.49 -4.69
CA TRP A 189 -4.77 -14.48 -4.57
C TRP A 189 -4.76 -13.60 -5.82
N GLU A 190 -5.87 -13.56 -6.52
CA GLU A 190 -6.07 -12.64 -7.64
C GLU A 190 -6.93 -11.45 -7.19
N PRO A 191 -6.35 -10.25 -7.04
CA PRO A 191 -7.10 -9.05 -6.72
C PRO A 191 -8.06 -8.67 -7.85
N SER A 192 -9.09 -7.87 -7.54
CA SER A 192 -9.95 -7.27 -8.56
C SER A 192 -9.15 -6.41 -9.54
N ASP A 193 -9.63 -6.28 -10.76
CA ASP A 193 -8.96 -5.46 -11.79
C ASP A 193 -8.81 -3.99 -11.38
N SER A 194 -9.67 -3.49 -10.51
CA SER A 194 -9.61 -2.11 -10.02
C SER A 194 -8.36 -1.81 -9.19
N VAL A 195 -7.79 -2.82 -8.49
CA VAL A 195 -6.64 -2.64 -7.59
C VAL A 195 -5.37 -3.36 -8.02
N LYS A 196 -5.42 -4.21 -9.06
CA LYS A 196 -4.22 -4.94 -9.56
C LYS A 196 -3.03 -4.01 -9.82
N GLY A 197 -3.28 -2.85 -10.42
CA GLY A 197 -2.23 -1.87 -10.71
C GLY A 197 -1.61 -1.26 -9.46
N ASP A 198 -2.41 -1.02 -8.43
CA ASP A 198 -1.92 -0.49 -7.15
C ASP A 198 -1.10 -1.55 -6.40
N ILE A 199 -1.60 -2.77 -6.36
CA ILE A 199 -0.89 -3.92 -5.78
C ILE A 199 0.48 -4.11 -6.46
N ALA A 200 0.52 -4.10 -7.80
CA ALA A 200 1.77 -4.22 -8.55
C ALA A 200 2.77 -3.10 -8.20
N ARG A 201 2.30 -1.85 -8.12
CA ARG A 201 3.16 -0.71 -7.73
C ARG A 201 3.71 -0.85 -6.31
N ILE A 202 2.90 -1.32 -5.38
CA ILE A 202 3.32 -1.58 -3.99
C ILE A 202 4.43 -2.64 -3.98
N ILE A 203 4.24 -3.75 -4.70
CA ILE A 203 5.22 -4.84 -4.76
C ILE A 203 6.54 -4.35 -5.37
N PHE A 204 6.49 -3.61 -6.49
CA PHE A 204 7.69 -3.04 -7.08
C PHE A 204 8.38 -2.02 -6.17
N TYR A 205 7.61 -1.22 -5.42
CA TYR A 205 8.16 -0.34 -4.41
C TYR A 205 8.94 -1.13 -3.36
N MET A 206 8.37 -2.19 -2.82
CA MET A 206 9.00 -3.02 -1.79
C MET A 206 10.34 -3.61 -2.25
N VAL A 207 10.38 -4.17 -3.46
CA VAL A 207 11.62 -4.73 -4.05
C VAL A 207 12.70 -3.68 -4.29
N VAL A 208 12.30 -2.47 -4.65
CA VAL A 208 13.27 -1.38 -4.84
C VAL A 208 13.73 -0.79 -3.52
N ARG A 209 12.79 -0.61 -2.56
CA ARG A 209 13.08 0.01 -1.28
C ARG A 209 13.92 -0.89 -0.37
N TYR A 210 13.68 -2.19 -0.40
CA TYR A 210 14.29 -3.17 0.49
C TYR A 210 15.23 -4.13 -0.25
N ASP A 211 15.98 -3.59 -1.21
CA ASP A 211 17.06 -4.28 -1.88
C ASP A 211 18.34 -4.18 -1.04
N PRO A 212 18.88 -5.26 -0.44
CA PRO A 212 20.03 -5.21 0.42
C PRO A 212 21.34 -4.94 -0.32
N GLY A 213 21.34 -5.04 -1.65
CA GLY A 213 22.47 -4.61 -2.47
C GLY A 213 22.83 -3.15 -2.24
N TYR A 214 21.89 -2.34 -1.75
CA TYR A 214 22.05 -0.91 -1.58
C TYR A 214 21.96 -0.41 -0.14
N ASP A 215 21.34 -1.18 0.76
CA ASP A 215 21.12 -0.75 2.16
C ASP A 215 21.23 -1.93 3.14
N HIS A 216 22.40 -2.14 3.67
CA HIS A 216 22.70 -3.24 4.60
C HIS A 216 22.23 -3.00 6.05
N ASP A 217 21.71 -1.82 6.37
CA ASP A 217 21.43 -1.42 7.75
C ASP A 217 19.99 -1.65 8.21
N ASN A 218 19.10 -2.13 7.33
CA ASN A 218 17.65 -2.19 7.61
C ASN A 218 17.16 -3.48 8.28
N ASN A 219 17.99 -4.46 8.56
CA ASN A 219 17.60 -5.79 9.07
C ASN A 219 16.50 -6.50 8.23
N VAL A 220 16.20 -6.01 7.05
CA VAL A 220 15.23 -6.60 6.13
C VAL A 220 15.98 -7.52 5.17
N PHE A 221 15.47 -8.72 4.98
CA PHE A 221 16.00 -9.63 3.97
C PHE A 221 15.76 -9.07 2.57
N ASP A 222 16.60 -9.48 1.63
CA ASP A 222 16.46 -9.19 0.22
C ASP A 222 15.07 -9.60 -0.30
N LEU A 223 14.25 -8.62 -0.61
CA LEU A 223 12.92 -8.88 -1.15
C LEU A 223 13.02 -9.12 -2.65
N GLU A 224 12.68 -10.31 -3.11
CA GLU A 224 12.78 -10.73 -4.49
C GLU A 224 11.41 -11.14 -5.06
N ILE A 225 11.11 -10.70 -6.29
CA ILE A 225 9.98 -11.20 -7.07
C ILE A 225 10.44 -12.41 -7.86
N VAL A 226 9.69 -13.51 -7.73
CA VAL A 226 9.98 -14.75 -8.44
C VAL A 226 8.87 -15.12 -9.43
N ASP A 227 9.19 -15.94 -10.42
CA ASP A 227 8.29 -16.36 -11.51
C ASP A 227 7.54 -17.68 -11.20
N TYR A 228 7.29 -17.94 -9.94
CA TYR A 228 6.54 -19.11 -9.47
C TYR A 228 5.84 -18.80 -8.14
N THR A 229 4.76 -19.50 -7.83
CA THR A 229 4.08 -19.35 -6.54
C THR A 229 4.84 -20.09 -5.44
N THR A 230 4.84 -19.49 -4.24
CA THR A 230 5.57 -19.99 -3.06
C THR A 230 4.62 -20.17 -1.88
N PRO A 231 3.61 -21.06 -2.00
CA PRO A 231 2.60 -21.20 -0.95
C PRO A 231 3.25 -21.68 0.35
N ASN A 232 2.95 -20.96 1.43
CA ASN A 232 3.48 -21.24 2.76
C ASN A 232 5.01 -21.04 2.93
N ASP A 233 5.66 -20.40 1.98
CA ASP A 233 7.05 -19.99 2.14
C ASP A 233 7.10 -18.73 3.02
N THR A 234 8.08 -18.67 3.91
CA THR A 234 8.38 -17.50 4.74
C THR A 234 9.71 -16.86 4.33
N SER A 235 10.27 -17.28 3.21
CA SER A 235 11.45 -16.64 2.63
C SER A 235 11.09 -15.25 2.09
N PRO A 236 12.07 -14.37 1.89
CA PRO A 236 11.86 -12.99 1.44
C PRO A 236 11.53 -12.91 -0.07
N ILE A 237 10.72 -13.81 -0.57
CA ILE A 237 10.30 -13.87 -1.96
C ILE A 237 8.78 -13.75 -2.06
N LEU A 238 8.31 -13.16 -3.14
CA LEU A 238 6.90 -13.11 -3.51
C LEU A 238 6.73 -13.62 -4.94
N GLY A 239 5.83 -14.58 -5.10
CA GLY A 239 5.61 -15.24 -6.38
C GLY A 239 4.74 -14.45 -7.32
N LYS A 240 4.97 -14.75 -8.53
CA LYS A 240 4.34 -14.49 -9.81
C LYS A 240 3.34 -13.35 -9.88
N LEU A 241 3.82 -12.22 -10.29
CA LEU A 241 2.99 -11.24 -10.97
C LEU A 241 2.80 -11.76 -12.40
N SER A 242 1.73 -12.52 -12.65
CA SER A 242 1.49 -13.08 -13.96
C SER A 242 1.35 -12.00 -15.03
N SER A 243 1.99 -12.24 -16.13
CA SER A 243 1.95 -11.46 -17.37
C SER A 243 0.57 -11.55 -18.06
#